data_33bb7ed733cadf20132c7934c296f008
#
_entry.id   33bb7ed733cadf20132c7934c296f008
#
_cell.length_a   1.000
_cell.length_b   1.000
_cell.length_c   1.000
_cell.angle_alpha   90.00
_cell.angle_beta   90.00
_cell.angle_gamma   90.00
#
_symmetry.space_group_name_H-M   'P 1'
#
loop_
_entity.id
_entity.type
_entity.pdbx_description
1 polymer ?
#
loop_
_entity_poly.entity_id
_entity_poly.type
_entity_poly.pdbx_seq_one_letter_code
_entity_poly.pdbx_strand_id
1 'polypeptide(L)'
;RQMCIRDRLSIVPLLNGGGLFETGAGGSAPKHVEQMLKEGHLRWDSLGEYCALVPSLEMIAQKSGNRKAAVLASTIDTAIGSYLENARYPSRKVNEIDNRGSTYYLAFYWAQALAAQTDDLTLSQRFQDIAQQLKTHESTITSELLAAQGQPVDLGGYFRPNQQAASEAMRPSQTFNAIIDDM
;
A
#
# COMPACT_ATOMS: atom_id res chain seq x y z
N ARG A 1 -15.69 9.00 13.55
CA ARG A 1 -15.60 7.73 14.32
C ARG A 1 -15.71 6.48 13.43
N GLN A 2 -16.57 6.47 12.41
CA GLN A 2 -16.69 5.33 11.48
C GLN A 2 -15.49 5.24 10.52
N MET A 3 -14.87 6.35 10.14
CA MET A 3 -13.67 6.36 9.29
C MET A 3 -12.47 5.72 9.99
N CYS A 4 -12.25 6.01 11.28
CA CYS A 4 -11.17 5.35 12.05
C CYS A 4 -11.37 3.83 12.22
N ILE A 5 -12.62 3.35 12.15
CA ILE A 5 -12.93 1.91 12.17
C ILE A 5 -12.56 1.29 10.81
N ARG A 6 -12.83 1.99 9.70
CA ARG A 6 -12.47 1.51 8.35
C ARG A 6 -10.97 1.54 8.08
N ASP A 7 -10.25 2.55 8.54
CA ASP A 7 -8.78 2.60 8.39
C ASP A 7 -8.09 1.51 9.21
N ARG A 8 -8.69 1.15 10.36
CA ARG A 8 -8.28 -0.04 11.10
C ARG A 8 -8.68 -1.33 10.41
N LEU A 9 -9.64 -1.27 9.47
CA LEU A 9 -10.12 -2.43 8.74
C LEU A 9 -9.19 -2.88 7.62
N SER A 10 -8.25 -2.10 7.15
CA SER A 10 -7.29 -2.54 6.14
C SER A 10 -6.02 -3.14 6.73
N ILE A 11 -5.53 -2.66 7.86
CA ILE A 11 -4.26 -3.10 8.44
C ILE A 11 -4.48 -3.97 9.68
N VAL A 12 -5.32 -3.54 10.60
CA VAL A 12 -5.63 -4.28 11.84
C VAL A 12 -6.35 -5.61 11.59
N PRO A 13 -7.24 -5.76 10.59
CA PRO A 13 -7.89 -7.04 10.32
C PRO A 13 -6.99 -8.12 9.78
N LEU A 14 -5.96 -7.78 9.06
CA LEU A 14 -4.94 -8.75 8.66
C LEU A 14 -4.26 -9.35 9.88
N LEU A 15 -4.02 -8.52 10.88
CA LEU A 15 -3.39 -8.93 12.14
C LEU A 15 -4.39 -9.46 13.17
N ASN A 16 -5.63 -8.96 13.17
CA ASN A 16 -6.65 -9.29 14.19
C ASN A 16 -7.82 -10.12 13.65
N GLY A 17 -7.90 -10.38 12.36
CA GLY A 17 -8.93 -11.23 11.74
C GLY A 17 -10.37 -10.68 11.72
N GLY A 18 -10.66 -9.60 12.46
CA GLY A 18 -12.02 -9.14 12.72
C GLY A 18 -12.71 -8.36 11.60
N GLY A 19 -12.02 -7.43 11.01
CA GLY A 19 -12.64 -6.52 10.03
C GLY A 19 -12.83 -7.10 8.63
N LEU A 20 -12.21 -8.21 8.35
CA LEU A 20 -12.29 -8.88 7.06
C LEU A 20 -13.65 -9.52 6.79
N PHE A 21 -14.44 -9.77 7.80
CA PHE A 21 -15.83 -10.21 7.65
C PHE A 21 -16.70 -9.16 6.97
N GLU A 22 -16.47 -7.89 7.23
CA GLU A 22 -17.22 -6.77 6.65
C GLU A 22 -16.88 -6.56 5.16
N THR A 23 -15.67 -6.94 4.74
CA THR A 23 -15.24 -6.86 3.35
C THR A 23 -15.53 -8.14 2.56
N GLY A 24 -16.13 -9.17 3.17
CA GLY A 24 -16.33 -10.47 2.57
C GLY A 24 -15.08 -11.36 2.49
N ALA A 25 -13.94 -10.90 2.98
CA ALA A 25 -12.67 -11.62 2.93
C ALA A 25 -12.38 -12.42 4.22
N GLY A 26 -13.30 -12.45 5.18
CA GLY A 26 -13.12 -13.06 6.50
C GLY A 26 -12.71 -14.52 6.48
N GLY A 27 -13.20 -15.32 5.53
CA GLY A 27 -12.85 -16.73 5.39
C GLY A 27 -11.39 -16.99 4.94
N SER A 28 -10.73 -16.02 4.35
CA SER A 28 -9.34 -16.13 3.90
C SER A 28 -8.32 -15.49 4.85
N ALA A 29 -8.78 -14.64 5.78
CA ALA A 29 -7.92 -13.90 6.69
C ALA A 29 -6.95 -14.78 7.51
N PRO A 30 -7.38 -15.87 8.15
CA PRO A 30 -6.47 -16.73 8.89
C PRO A 30 -5.32 -17.27 8.03
N LYS A 31 -5.59 -17.62 6.77
CA LYS A 31 -4.57 -18.11 5.84
C LYS A 31 -3.58 -17.03 5.42
N HIS A 32 -4.03 -15.78 5.28
CA HIS A 32 -3.15 -14.66 4.96
C HIS A 32 -2.18 -14.38 6.12
N VAL A 33 -2.69 -14.37 7.35
CA VAL A 33 -1.86 -14.18 8.54
C VAL A 33 -0.94 -15.37 8.75
N GLU A 34 -1.42 -16.60 8.59
CA GLU A 34 -0.60 -17.80 8.71
C GLU A 34 0.58 -17.77 7.73
N GLN A 35 0.32 -17.40 6.47
CA GLN A 35 1.37 -17.29 5.46
C GLN A 35 2.36 -16.18 5.79
N MET A 36 1.89 -15.03 6.28
CA MET A 36 2.78 -13.96 6.72
C MET A 36 3.69 -14.41 7.86
N LEU A 37 3.15 -15.10 8.87
CA LEU A 37 3.93 -15.55 10.02
C LEU A 37 4.91 -16.70 9.70
N LYS A 38 4.51 -17.62 8.81
CA LYS A 38 5.33 -18.79 8.47
C LYS A 38 6.34 -18.56 7.35
N GLU A 39 5.99 -17.70 6.40
CA GLU A 39 6.71 -17.53 5.15
C GLU A 39 7.09 -16.08 4.84
N GLY A 40 6.79 -15.12 5.72
CA GLY A 40 7.07 -13.71 5.48
C GLY A 40 6.40 -13.15 4.23
N HIS A 41 5.33 -13.79 3.73
CA HIS A 41 4.65 -13.44 2.48
C HIS A 41 3.22 -12.98 2.74
N LEU A 42 2.92 -11.73 2.38
CA LEU A 42 1.61 -11.12 2.58
C LEU A 42 0.82 -11.08 1.27
N ARG A 43 -0.03 -12.10 1.04
CA ARG A 43 -0.86 -12.22 -0.18
C ARG A 43 -2.16 -11.41 -0.17
N TRP A 44 -2.36 -10.50 0.78
CA TRP A 44 -3.53 -9.62 0.82
C TRP A 44 -3.52 -8.62 -0.33
N ASP A 45 -4.64 -8.50 -1.05
CA ASP A 45 -4.81 -7.48 -2.10
C ASP A 45 -5.54 -6.25 -1.51
N SER A 46 -4.84 -5.13 -1.49
CA SER A 46 -5.38 -3.85 -0.99
C SER A 46 -6.08 -3.01 -2.07
N LEU A 47 -6.43 -3.59 -3.21
CA LEU A 47 -7.08 -2.85 -4.29
C LEU A 47 -8.39 -2.20 -3.83
N GLY A 48 -9.18 -2.89 -3.01
CA GLY A 48 -10.43 -2.35 -2.47
C GLY A 48 -10.21 -1.11 -1.61
N GLU A 49 -9.15 -1.08 -0.80
CA GLU A 49 -8.75 0.07 0.01
C GLU A 49 -8.29 1.24 -0.87
N TYR A 50 -7.52 0.96 -1.91
CA TYR A 50 -7.08 1.99 -2.86
C TYR A 50 -8.26 2.60 -3.60
N CYS A 51 -9.18 1.78 -4.10
CA CYS A 51 -10.42 2.25 -4.72
C CYS A 51 -11.29 3.08 -3.77
N ALA A 52 -11.28 2.80 -2.47
CA ALA A 52 -12.03 3.58 -1.48
C ALA A 52 -11.42 4.96 -1.18
N LEU A 53 -10.14 5.16 -1.48
CA LEU A 53 -9.50 6.48 -1.33
C LEU A 53 -10.04 7.50 -2.34
N VAL A 54 -10.36 7.09 -3.56
CA VAL A 54 -10.87 7.98 -4.62
C VAL A 54 -12.12 8.74 -4.14
N PRO A 55 -13.25 8.10 -3.84
CA PRO A 55 -14.45 8.82 -3.40
C PRO A 55 -14.26 9.52 -2.05
N SER A 56 -13.34 9.05 -1.21
CA SER A 56 -13.04 9.73 0.05
C SER A 56 -12.35 11.07 -0.18
N LEU A 57 -11.40 11.15 -1.09
CA LEU A 57 -10.71 12.38 -1.49
C LEU A 57 -11.65 13.33 -2.25
N GLU A 58 -12.50 12.80 -3.15
CA GLU A 58 -13.52 13.57 -3.83
C GLU A 58 -14.51 14.23 -2.85
N MET A 59 -14.95 13.48 -1.85
CA MET A 59 -15.83 14.01 -0.80
C MET A 59 -15.15 15.11 0.02
N ILE A 60 -13.86 14.96 0.34
CA ILE A 60 -13.09 16.03 1.00
C ILE A 60 -13.02 17.26 0.10
N ALA A 61 -12.69 17.09 -1.18
CA ALA A 61 -12.63 18.18 -2.14
C ALA A 61 -13.96 18.95 -2.23
N GLN A 62 -15.07 18.23 -2.37
CA GLN A 62 -16.40 18.81 -2.48
C GLN A 62 -16.84 19.56 -1.19
N LYS A 63 -16.62 18.95 -0.01
CA LYS A 63 -17.08 19.53 1.26
C LYS A 63 -16.23 20.68 1.76
N SER A 64 -14.93 20.67 1.50
CA SER A 64 -13.99 21.69 2.01
C SER A 64 -13.50 22.67 0.96
N GLY A 65 -13.83 22.46 -0.32
CA GLY A 65 -13.25 23.23 -1.42
C GLY A 65 -11.75 22.96 -1.64
N ASN A 66 -11.22 21.88 -1.09
CA ASN A 66 -9.80 21.55 -1.17
C ASN A 66 -9.42 21.03 -2.57
N ARG A 67 -8.87 21.91 -3.40
CA ARG A 67 -8.45 21.57 -4.77
C ARG A 67 -7.36 20.49 -4.82
N LYS A 68 -6.45 20.46 -3.84
CA LYS A 68 -5.42 19.42 -3.77
C LYS A 68 -6.01 18.03 -3.56
N ALA A 69 -7.07 17.93 -2.76
CA ALA A 69 -7.78 16.65 -2.58
C ALA A 69 -8.40 16.16 -3.90
N ALA A 70 -8.90 17.07 -4.75
CA ALA A 70 -9.42 16.71 -6.08
C ALA A 70 -8.30 16.18 -7.00
N VAL A 71 -7.13 16.83 -6.99
CA VAL A 71 -5.96 16.37 -7.74
C VAL A 71 -5.48 15.01 -7.25
N LEU A 72 -5.44 14.80 -5.93
CA LEU A 72 -5.07 13.50 -5.35
C LEU A 72 -6.07 12.40 -5.74
N ALA A 73 -7.39 12.71 -5.79
CA ALA A 73 -8.41 11.76 -6.19
C ALA A 73 -8.24 11.32 -7.67
N SER A 74 -8.10 12.28 -8.59
CA SER A 74 -7.95 11.99 -10.01
C SER A 74 -6.65 11.25 -10.33
N THR A 75 -5.57 11.59 -9.65
CA THR A 75 -4.26 10.96 -9.88
C THR A 75 -4.16 9.55 -9.28
N ILE A 76 -4.80 9.28 -8.12
CA ILE A 76 -4.84 7.91 -7.59
C ILE A 76 -5.74 7.02 -8.44
N ASP A 77 -6.83 7.52 -9.01
CA ASP A 77 -7.66 6.77 -9.95
C ASP A 77 -6.85 6.34 -11.19
N THR A 78 -6.07 7.26 -11.76
CA THR A 78 -5.12 6.97 -12.84
C THR A 78 -4.08 5.91 -12.42
N ALA A 79 -3.54 6.01 -11.22
CA ALA A 79 -2.57 5.05 -10.69
C ALA A 79 -3.17 3.64 -10.51
N ILE A 80 -4.43 3.55 -10.06
CA ILE A 80 -5.17 2.29 -9.96
C ILE A 80 -5.35 1.67 -11.34
N GLY A 81 -5.68 2.47 -12.37
CA GLY A 81 -5.71 2.01 -13.76
C GLY A 81 -4.39 1.37 -14.19
N SER A 82 -3.28 2.07 -13.98
CA SER A 82 -1.93 1.54 -14.31
C SER A 82 -1.57 0.29 -13.49
N TYR A 83 -1.96 0.25 -12.23
CA TYR A 83 -1.78 -0.93 -11.36
C TYR A 83 -2.49 -2.17 -11.94
N LEU A 84 -3.73 -2.02 -12.39
CA LEU A 84 -4.51 -3.09 -12.99
C LEU A 84 -3.98 -3.52 -14.36
N GLU A 85 -3.67 -2.58 -15.23
CA GLU A 85 -3.12 -2.83 -16.57
C GLU A 85 -1.79 -3.59 -16.53
N ASN A 86 -0.95 -3.30 -15.54
CA ASN A 86 0.33 -3.96 -15.35
C ASN A 86 0.27 -5.19 -14.44
N ALA A 87 -0.92 -5.63 -14.03
CA ALA A 87 -1.14 -6.82 -13.19
C ALA A 87 -0.25 -6.85 -11.91
N ARG A 88 -0.16 -5.73 -11.18
CA ARG A 88 0.69 -5.57 -10.00
C ARG A 88 0.03 -6.03 -8.69
N TYR A 89 -0.98 -6.88 -8.76
CA TYR A 89 -1.65 -7.47 -7.60
C TYR A 89 -0.80 -8.58 -6.95
N PRO A 90 -1.02 -8.85 -5.64
CA PRO A 90 -0.25 -9.85 -4.92
C PRO A 90 -0.46 -11.27 -5.43
N SER A 91 0.63 -12.00 -5.56
CA SER A 91 0.61 -13.44 -5.81
C SER A 91 0.30 -14.22 -4.52
N ARG A 92 -0.14 -15.46 -4.68
CA ARG A 92 -0.27 -16.42 -3.58
C ARG A 92 1.02 -17.18 -3.27
N LYS A 93 2.02 -17.04 -4.14
CA LYS A 93 3.28 -17.80 -4.06
C LYS A 93 4.37 -16.95 -3.41
N VAL A 94 5.09 -17.58 -2.50
CA VAL A 94 6.28 -16.99 -1.87
C VAL A 94 7.35 -16.74 -2.94
N ASN A 95 8.14 -15.68 -2.75
CA ASN A 95 9.15 -15.19 -3.69
C ASN A 95 8.57 -14.59 -5.00
N GLU A 96 7.28 -14.31 -5.03
CA GLU A 96 6.62 -13.49 -6.03
C GLU A 96 6.13 -12.18 -5.37
N ILE A 97 5.57 -11.26 -6.18
CA ILE A 97 5.03 -10.00 -5.66
C ILE A 97 3.99 -10.26 -4.56
N ASP A 98 4.15 -9.61 -3.42
CA ASP A 98 3.18 -9.63 -2.32
C ASP A 98 2.51 -8.26 -2.12
N ASN A 99 1.73 -8.07 -1.07
CA ASN A 99 1.06 -6.80 -0.77
C ASN A 99 2.04 -5.62 -0.69
N ARG A 100 3.25 -5.81 -0.13
CA ARG A 100 4.26 -4.76 0.00
C ARG A 100 4.79 -4.33 -1.36
N GLY A 101 5.04 -5.29 -2.25
CA GLY A 101 5.43 -5.02 -3.64
C GLY A 101 4.30 -4.34 -4.43
N SER A 102 3.06 -4.77 -4.22
CA SER A 102 1.89 -4.15 -4.84
C SER A 102 1.70 -2.70 -4.38
N THR A 103 1.90 -2.45 -3.08
CA THR A 103 1.85 -1.10 -2.51
C THR A 103 2.94 -0.19 -3.07
N TYR A 104 4.16 -0.73 -3.25
CA TYR A 104 5.24 -0.01 -3.93
C TYR A 104 4.83 0.41 -5.35
N TYR A 105 4.27 -0.50 -6.15
CA TYR A 105 3.85 -0.17 -7.51
C TYR A 105 2.71 0.84 -7.55
N LEU A 106 1.74 0.76 -6.63
CA LEU A 106 0.71 1.79 -6.54
C LEU A 106 1.31 3.16 -6.22
N ALA A 107 2.21 3.23 -5.21
CA ALA A 107 2.89 4.47 -4.84
C ALA A 107 3.70 5.04 -6.02
N PHE A 108 4.39 4.18 -6.76
CA PHE A 108 5.14 4.57 -7.94
C PHE A 108 4.24 5.14 -9.05
N TYR A 109 3.16 4.46 -9.40
CA TYR A 109 2.23 4.95 -10.42
C TYR A 109 1.52 6.23 -9.97
N TRP A 110 1.20 6.35 -8.68
CA TRP A 110 0.60 7.56 -8.15
C TRP A 110 1.59 8.74 -8.17
N ALA A 111 2.84 8.53 -7.80
CA ALA A 111 3.88 9.55 -7.93
C ALA A 111 4.07 9.99 -9.39
N GLN A 112 4.03 9.05 -10.35
CA GLN A 112 4.06 9.36 -11.78
C GLN A 112 2.86 10.20 -12.22
N ALA A 113 1.66 9.84 -11.82
CA ALA A 113 0.44 10.57 -12.15
C ALA A 113 0.47 11.99 -11.55
N LEU A 114 0.93 12.12 -10.29
CA LEU A 114 1.10 13.40 -9.63
C LEU A 114 2.17 14.29 -10.30
N ALA A 115 3.26 13.69 -10.77
CA ALA A 115 4.30 14.41 -11.50
C ALA A 115 3.82 14.91 -12.88
N ALA A 116 2.92 14.15 -13.52
CA ALA A 116 2.45 14.44 -14.88
C ALA A 116 1.26 15.42 -14.94
N GLN A 117 0.50 15.58 -13.84
CA GLN A 117 -0.67 16.45 -13.82
C GLN A 117 -0.28 17.94 -13.88
N THR A 118 -1.21 18.80 -14.35
CA THR A 118 -1.00 20.24 -14.57
C THR A 118 -1.91 21.12 -13.69
N ASP A 119 -2.80 20.55 -12.91
CA ASP A 119 -3.80 21.25 -12.09
C ASP A 119 -3.19 21.89 -10.83
N ASP A 120 -2.10 21.30 -10.31
CA ASP A 120 -1.31 21.83 -9.19
C ASP A 120 0.18 21.63 -9.47
N LEU A 121 0.81 22.70 -9.97
CA LEU A 121 2.23 22.69 -10.34
C LEU A 121 3.16 22.46 -9.14
N THR A 122 2.75 22.84 -7.94
CA THR A 122 3.54 22.62 -6.73
C THR A 122 3.59 21.13 -6.38
N LEU A 123 2.45 20.44 -6.47
CA LEU A 123 2.41 18.99 -6.32
C LEU A 123 3.19 18.30 -7.44
N SER A 124 3.01 18.72 -8.70
CA SER A 124 3.73 18.15 -9.84
C SER A 124 5.24 18.24 -9.63
N GLN A 125 5.77 19.41 -9.31
CA GLN A 125 7.21 19.59 -9.06
C GLN A 125 7.72 18.72 -7.90
N ARG A 126 6.98 18.66 -6.79
CA ARG A 126 7.35 17.83 -5.64
C ARG A 126 7.46 16.35 -5.99
N PHE A 127 6.54 15.85 -6.82
CA PHE A 127 6.49 14.43 -7.15
C PHE A 127 7.37 14.02 -8.34
N GLN A 128 7.96 14.96 -9.09
CA GLN A 128 8.90 14.64 -10.19
C GLN A 128 10.11 13.85 -9.69
N ASP A 129 10.78 14.37 -8.66
CA ASP A 129 11.98 13.72 -8.10
C ASP A 129 11.62 12.39 -7.45
N ILE A 130 10.50 12.33 -6.73
CA ILE A 130 10.02 11.11 -6.06
C ILE A 130 9.72 10.02 -7.10
N ALA A 131 8.98 10.34 -8.16
CA ALA A 131 8.67 9.40 -9.24
C ALA A 131 9.95 8.91 -9.94
N GLN A 132 10.92 9.80 -10.15
CA GLN A 132 12.21 9.44 -10.74
C GLN A 132 13.03 8.53 -9.82
N GLN A 133 13.07 8.79 -8.51
CA GLN A 133 13.77 7.95 -7.55
C GLN A 133 13.13 6.57 -7.46
N LEU A 134 11.80 6.49 -7.34
CA LEU A 134 11.06 5.22 -7.32
C LEU A 134 11.33 4.40 -8.58
N LYS A 135 11.36 5.04 -9.76
CA LYS A 135 11.69 4.40 -11.03
C LYS A 135 13.15 3.90 -11.06
N THR A 136 14.08 4.73 -10.65
CA THR A 136 15.52 4.42 -10.69
C THR A 136 15.85 3.24 -9.79
N HIS A 137 15.19 3.15 -8.63
CA HIS A 137 15.45 2.12 -7.62
C HIS A 137 14.47 0.94 -7.68
N GLU A 138 13.64 0.82 -8.72
CA GLU A 138 12.64 -0.25 -8.85
C GLU A 138 13.25 -1.64 -8.61
N SER A 139 14.36 -1.95 -9.27
CA SER A 139 15.00 -3.27 -9.15
C SER A 139 15.54 -3.53 -7.74
N THR A 140 16.11 -2.52 -7.09
CA THR A 140 16.62 -2.61 -5.73
C THR A 140 15.48 -2.82 -4.75
N ILE A 141 14.44 -1.97 -4.82
CA ILE A 141 13.27 -2.04 -3.95
C ILE A 141 12.57 -3.39 -4.07
N THR A 142 12.31 -3.85 -5.29
CA THR A 142 11.66 -5.14 -5.51
C THR A 142 12.50 -6.30 -5.00
N SER A 143 13.82 -6.26 -5.16
CA SER A 143 14.74 -7.27 -4.61
C SER A 143 14.71 -7.28 -3.08
N GLU A 144 14.74 -6.12 -2.42
CA GLU A 144 14.64 -6.01 -0.97
C GLU A 144 13.31 -6.56 -0.43
N LEU A 145 12.19 -6.25 -1.11
CA LEU A 145 10.87 -6.74 -0.74
C LEU A 145 10.74 -8.27 -0.92
N LEU A 146 11.32 -8.83 -1.97
CA LEU A 146 11.35 -10.27 -2.20
C LEU A 146 12.27 -10.98 -1.20
N ALA A 147 13.42 -10.41 -0.87
CA ALA A 147 14.37 -10.98 0.09
C ALA A 147 13.79 -11.10 1.52
N ALA A 148 12.76 -10.31 1.85
CA ALA A 148 12.05 -10.39 3.12
C ALA A 148 11.07 -11.56 3.23
N GLN A 149 10.96 -12.39 2.18
CA GLN A 149 10.05 -13.54 2.11
C GLN A 149 10.80 -14.86 2.33
N GLY A 150 10.04 -15.93 2.51
CA GLY A 150 10.57 -17.30 2.62
C GLY A 150 11.10 -17.67 4.01
N GLN A 151 10.96 -16.80 5.00
CA GLN A 151 11.36 -17.05 6.39
C GLN A 151 10.23 -16.72 7.35
N PRO A 152 10.12 -17.42 8.49
CA PRO A 152 9.17 -17.09 9.53
C PRO A 152 9.39 -15.68 10.09
N VAL A 153 8.28 -14.99 10.41
CA VAL A 153 8.30 -13.65 11.00
C VAL A 153 7.68 -13.72 12.39
N ASP A 154 8.43 -13.30 13.41
CA ASP A 154 7.91 -13.14 14.76
C ASP A 154 7.41 -11.71 14.98
N LEU A 155 6.12 -11.56 15.16
CA LEU A 155 5.47 -10.27 15.44
C LEU A 155 5.17 -10.07 16.94
N GLY A 156 5.64 -10.97 17.82
CA GLY A 156 5.37 -10.88 19.27
C GLY A 156 3.93 -11.22 19.65
N GLY A 157 3.14 -11.81 18.75
CA GLY A 157 1.76 -12.24 18.96
C GLY A 157 0.80 -11.78 17.88
N TYR A 158 -0.29 -12.52 17.74
CA TYR A 158 -1.30 -12.28 16.70
C TYR A 158 -2.29 -11.16 17.07
N PHE A 159 -2.70 -11.10 18.34
CA PHE A 159 -3.77 -10.18 18.79
C PHE A 159 -3.27 -8.76 19.10
N ARG A 160 -2.03 -8.68 19.59
CA ARG A 160 -1.33 -7.42 19.88
C ARG A 160 0.12 -7.58 19.45
N PRO A 161 0.40 -7.44 18.14
CA PRO A 161 1.75 -7.57 17.65
C PRO A 161 2.65 -6.47 18.23
N ASN A 162 3.93 -6.79 18.38
CA ASN A 162 4.93 -5.79 18.71
C ASN A 162 4.98 -4.75 17.59
N GLN A 163 4.80 -3.48 17.90
CA GLN A 163 4.71 -2.41 16.91
C GLN A 163 5.97 -2.27 16.07
N GLN A 164 7.14 -2.41 16.69
CA GLN A 164 8.41 -2.32 15.99
C GLN A 164 8.59 -3.50 15.04
N ALA A 165 8.42 -4.74 15.53
CA ALA A 165 8.52 -5.94 14.70
C ALA A 165 7.52 -5.93 13.53
N ALA A 166 6.28 -5.47 13.75
CA ALA A 166 5.30 -5.31 12.70
C ALA A 166 5.71 -4.26 11.67
N SER A 167 6.28 -3.12 12.11
CA SER A 167 6.79 -2.07 11.22
C SER A 167 7.95 -2.58 10.36
N GLU A 168 8.91 -3.27 10.96
CA GLU A 168 10.05 -3.86 10.26
C GLU A 168 9.60 -4.90 9.22
N ALA A 169 8.66 -5.77 9.57
CA ALA A 169 8.10 -6.76 8.67
C ALA A 169 7.31 -6.15 7.50
N MET A 170 6.62 -5.04 7.74
CA MET A 170 5.81 -4.37 6.72
C MET A 170 6.59 -3.38 5.86
N ARG A 171 7.74 -2.90 6.33
CA ARG A 171 8.61 -1.92 5.66
C ARG A 171 10.04 -2.44 5.50
N PRO A 172 10.27 -3.62 4.88
CA PRO A 172 11.60 -4.25 4.83
C PRO A 172 12.54 -3.59 3.81
N SER A 173 12.04 -2.81 2.84
CA SER A 173 12.88 -2.12 1.86
C SER A 173 13.43 -0.82 2.44
N GLN A 174 14.73 -0.80 2.76
CA GLN A 174 15.41 0.41 3.24
C GLN A 174 15.42 1.50 2.16
N THR A 175 15.62 1.12 0.91
CA THR A 175 15.62 2.05 -0.23
C THR A 175 14.24 2.72 -0.39
N PHE A 176 13.16 1.95 -0.33
CA PHE A 176 11.81 2.51 -0.42
C PHE A 176 11.47 3.40 0.78
N ASN A 177 11.85 2.96 1.98
CA ASN A 177 11.65 3.75 3.20
C ASN A 177 12.35 5.10 3.12
N ALA A 178 13.63 5.15 2.69
CA ALA A 178 14.38 6.40 2.55
C ALA A 178 13.65 7.38 1.62
N ILE A 179 13.17 6.93 0.46
CA ILE A 179 12.44 7.79 -0.50
C ILE A 179 11.15 8.34 0.11
N ILE A 180 10.39 7.52 0.86
CA ILE A 180 9.11 7.94 1.44
C ILE A 180 9.29 8.81 2.69
N ASP A 181 10.29 8.54 3.52
CA ASP A 181 10.51 9.28 4.75
C ASP A 181 11.14 10.67 4.50
N ASP A 182 11.78 10.88 3.35
CA ASP A 182 12.31 12.18 2.89
C ASP A 182 11.27 13.08 2.19
N MET A 183 10.01 12.62 2.06
CA MET A 183 8.89 13.37 1.47
C MET A 183 8.38 14.49 2.41
#